data_2ff6345ada82d1516eaa564901f658cd
#
_entry.id   2ff6345ada82d1516eaa564901f658cd
#
_cell.length_a   1.000
_cell.length_b   1.000
_cell.length_c   1.000
_cell.angle_alpha   90.00
_cell.angle_beta   90.00
_cell.angle_gamma   90.00
#
_symmetry.space_group_name_H-M   'P 1'
#
loop_
_entity.id
_entity.type
_entity.pdbx_description
1 polymer ?
#
loop_
_entity_poly.entity_id
_entity_poly.type
_entity_poly.pdbx_seq_one_letter_code
_entity_poly.pdbx_strand_id
1 'polypeptide(L)'
;MFKRIILLVMDSVGIGHAADAAKFGDEGSNTLGHIESTAGQIHCPNLKSIGLGRIADISDTGESIKGAFGRMAELSTGKDTTSGHWEMMGHPVTVPFPTFYEGFPKELMDTFTKETGYGYLGNEVASGTEITERLGAEHIKTGKPIVYTSADSVFQIAAHEDVIPIDELYRICQITRDKVCIGDYYVGRIIARPFVGELGSFVRTSNRHDYSRMPEKKMVQQELQDAGVPTLAVGKIGDIYAHVGWDESYPTKTNSHGMNMVPYLLGSSFEHGLMMVNLVEFDSLYGHRRNVEGYKRAIEDFDYQLGGLIPMLNDDDLLLITADHGNDPTWKGTDHTRELVPILGYSPRIDGPIDLGDRKSFADIGETILENFGLKQWGIGTSFLEKLSK
;
A
#
# COMPACT_ATOMS: atom_id res chain seq x y z
N MET A 1 -8.02 -23.08 -13.94
CA MET A 1 -7.74 -22.54 -12.61
C MET A 1 -6.25 -22.64 -12.33
N PHE A 2 -5.68 -21.66 -11.64
CA PHE A 2 -4.27 -21.61 -11.28
C PHE A 2 -4.10 -22.13 -9.86
N LYS A 3 -2.98 -22.79 -9.56
CA LYS A 3 -2.68 -23.28 -8.21
C LYS A 3 -2.19 -22.14 -7.33
N ARG A 4 -1.30 -21.28 -7.86
CA ARG A 4 -0.76 -20.14 -7.12
C ARG A 4 -1.11 -18.85 -7.85
N ILE A 5 -1.56 -17.86 -7.09
CA ILE A 5 -1.68 -16.47 -7.56
C ILE A 5 -0.65 -15.64 -6.81
N ILE A 6 0.20 -14.95 -7.57
CA ILE A 6 1.20 -14.02 -7.08
C ILE A 6 0.73 -12.62 -7.47
N LEU A 7 0.34 -11.78 -6.51
CA LEU A 7 -0.09 -10.41 -6.72
C LEU A 7 1.00 -9.45 -6.26
N LEU A 8 1.67 -8.81 -7.22
CA LEU A 8 2.67 -7.78 -6.97
C LEU A 8 2.02 -6.40 -7.03
N VAL A 9 2.12 -5.64 -5.97
CA VAL A 9 1.65 -4.25 -5.89
C VAL A 9 2.85 -3.32 -5.94
N MET A 10 3.01 -2.60 -7.06
CA MET A 10 3.96 -1.51 -7.24
C MET A 10 3.36 -0.25 -6.62
N ASP A 11 3.57 -0.05 -5.32
CA ASP A 11 2.94 0.99 -4.50
C ASP A 11 3.05 2.36 -5.19
N SER A 12 1.92 2.99 -5.51
CA SER A 12 1.80 4.30 -6.15
C SER A 12 2.13 4.41 -7.66
N VAL A 13 2.28 3.32 -8.40
CA VAL A 13 2.59 3.39 -9.84
C VAL A 13 1.33 3.60 -10.68
N GLY A 14 0.83 4.84 -10.72
CA GLY A 14 -0.30 5.26 -11.56
C GLY A 14 0.07 5.39 -13.04
N ILE A 15 -0.97 5.37 -13.90
CA ILE A 15 -0.84 5.42 -15.37
C ILE A 15 -1.74 6.49 -16.02
N GLY A 16 -1.97 7.58 -15.31
CA GLY A 16 -2.76 8.72 -15.77
C GLY A 16 -4.01 8.96 -14.95
N HIS A 17 -4.47 10.21 -14.89
CA HIS A 17 -5.54 10.65 -14.02
C HIS A 17 -6.86 9.86 -14.25
N ALA A 18 -7.52 9.54 -13.15
CA ALA A 18 -8.82 8.90 -13.16
C ALA A 18 -9.93 9.90 -13.55
N ALA A 19 -11.09 9.42 -13.96
CA ALA A 19 -12.21 10.25 -14.40
C ALA A 19 -12.71 11.22 -13.29
N ASP A 20 -12.50 10.89 -12.03
CA ASP A 20 -12.88 11.71 -10.88
C ASP A 20 -11.71 12.50 -10.26
N ALA A 21 -10.54 12.50 -10.89
CA ALA A 21 -9.31 13.17 -10.42
C ALA A 21 -9.53 14.68 -10.14
N ALA A 22 -10.41 15.34 -10.88
CA ALA A 22 -10.76 16.75 -10.65
C ALA A 22 -11.27 17.01 -9.22
N LYS A 23 -11.98 16.04 -8.60
CA LYS A 23 -12.47 16.17 -7.22
C LYS A 23 -11.34 16.23 -6.19
N PHE A 24 -10.17 15.69 -6.55
CA PHE A 24 -8.96 15.65 -5.72
C PHE A 24 -7.95 16.74 -6.12
N GLY A 25 -8.23 17.50 -7.18
CA GLY A 25 -7.29 18.46 -7.75
C GLY A 25 -6.12 17.80 -8.50
N ASP A 26 -6.31 16.58 -8.97
CA ASP A 26 -5.30 15.72 -9.60
C ASP A 26 -5.52 15.54 -11.11
N GLU A 27 -6.41 16.35 -11.71
CA GLU A 27 -6.65 16.34 -13.16
C GLU A 27 -5.35 16.69 -13.91
N GLY A 28 -4.91 15.78 -14.77
CA GLY A 28 -3.64 15.88 -15.51
C GLY A 28 -2.48 15.12 -14.87
N SER A 29 -2.63 14.54 -13.67
CA SER A 29 -1.57 13.67 -13.10
C SER A 29 -1.33 12.42 -13.95
N ASN A 30 -0.09 11.98 -14.03
CA ASN A 30 0.32 10.80 -14.80
C ASN A 30 1.68 10.31 -14.33
N THR A 31 1.69 9.45 -13.32
CA THR A 31 2.92 9.00 -12.66
C THR A 31 3.94 8.46 -13.69
N LEU A 32 3.61 7.43 -14.45
CA LEU A 32 4.55 6.84 -15.42
C LEU A 32 4.86 7.78 -16.58
N GLY A 33 3.85 8.42 -17.18
CA GLY A 33 4.05 9.32 -18.32
C GLY A 33 4.92 10.53 -17.97
N HIS A 34 4.72 11.11 -16.78
CA HIS A 34 5.53 12.24 -16.33
C HIS A 34 6.95 11.85 -15.91
N ILE A 35 7.14 10.66 -15.35
CA ILE A 35 8.50 10.13 -15.10
C ILE A 35 9.25 10.00 -16.43
N GLU A 36 8.66 9.39 -17.44
CA GLU A 36 9.31 9.20 -18.74
C GLU A 36 9.57 10.55 -19.44
N SER A 37 8.60 11.45 -19.46
CA SER A 37 8.76 12.75 -20.10
C SER A 37 9.81 13.64 -19.43
N THR A 38 10.02 13.47 -18.12
CA THR A 38 10.96 14.27 -17.32
C THR A 38 12.37 13.67 -17.27
N ALA A 39 12.47 12.35 -17.00
CA ALA A 39 13.74 11.64 -16.78
C ALA A 39 14.20 10.82 -18.01
N GLY A 40 13.47 10.89 -19.12
CA GLY A 40 13.74 10.13 -20.33
C GLY A 40 13.18 8.71 -20.26
N GLN A 41 13.27 8.01 -21.40
CA GLN A 41 12.67 6.71 -21.63
C GLN A 41 12.88 5.73 -20.45
N ILE A 42 11.79 5.07 -20.01
CA ILE A 42 11.83 4.02 -19.00
C ILE A 42 12.14 2.68 -19.68
N HIS A 43 13.27 2.08 -19.28
CA HIS A 43 13.69 0.78 -19.82
C HIS A 43 13.07 -0.36 -19.02
N CYS A 44 11.87 -0.82 -19.42
CA CYS A 44 11.11 -1.87 -18.75
C CYS A 44 10.55 -2.92 -19.77
N PRO A 45 11.45 -3.67 -20.46
CA PRO A 45 11.05 -4.58 -21.52
C PRO A 45 10.14 -5.72 -21.03
N ASN A 46 10.31 -6.22 -19.82
CA ASN A 46 9.50 -7.29 -19.26
C ASN A 46 8.06 -6.83 -18.99
N LEU A 47 7.86 -5.68 -18.35
CA LEU A 47 6.54 -5.07 -18.15
C LEU A 47 5.87 -4.76 -19.50
N LYS A 48 6.61 -4.24 -20.47
CA LYS A 48 6.11 -3.97 -21.83
C LYS A 48 5.73 -5.27 -22.56
N SER A 49 6.49 -6.34 -22.38
CA SER A 49 6.15 -7.66 -22.94
C SER A 49 4.88 -8.28 -22.36
N ILE A 50 4.46 -7.86 -21.14
CA ILE A 50 3.16 -8.23 -20.56
C ILE A 50 2.05 -7.30 -21.05
N GLY A 51 2.37 -6.08 -21.48
CA GLY A 51 1.42 -5.14 -22.09
C GLY A 51 1.36 -3.76 -21.49
N LEU A 52 2.27 -3.37 -20.57
CA LEU A 52 2.26 -2.05 -19.92
C LEU A 52 2.27 -0.89 -20.94
N GLY A 53 3.05 -1.01 -22.02
CA GLY A 53 3.10 0.00 -23.08
C GLY A 53 1.81 0.20 -23.88
N ARG A 54 0.80 -0.67 -23.69
CA ARG A 54 -0.53 -0.51 -24.32
C ARG A 54 -1.50 0.32 -23.49
N ILE A 55 -1.21 0.51 -22.20
CA ILE A 55 -2.13 1.12 -21.24
C ILE A 55 -1.56 2.34 -20.53
N ALA A 56 -0.24 2.50 -20.52
CA ALA A 56 0.45 3.64 -19.94
C ALA A 56 1.00 4.56 -21.05
N ASP A 57 1.11 5.85 -20.76
CA ASP A 57 1.67 6.86 -21.66
C ASP A 57 3.21 6.86 -21.60
N ILE A 58 3.80 5.74 -22.02
CA ILE A 58 5.24 5.51 -22.12
C ILE A 58 5.60 4.97 -23.51
N SER A 59 6.86 5.11 -23.89
CA SER A 59 7.35 4.66 -25.19
C SER A 59 7.09 3.16 -25.39
N ASP A 60 6.37 2.81 -26.46
CA ASP A 60 6.22 1.43 -26.91
C ASP A 60 7.46 0.99 -27.66
N THR A 61 8.08 -0.10 -27.24
CA THR A 61 9.28 -0.66 -27.88
C THR A 61 8.95 -1.70 -28.96
N GLY A 62 7.64 -1.91 -29.26
CA GLY A 62 7.19 -2.84 -30.29
C GLY A 62 7.39 -4.32 -29.94
N GLU A 63 7.54 -4.65 -28.66
CA GLU A 63 7.69 -6.02 -28.19
C GLU A 63 6.41 -6.84 -28.37
N SER A 64 6.59 -8.15 -28.64
CA SER A 64 5.47 -9.09 -28.69
C SER A 64 4.85 -9.24 -27.30
N ILE A 65 3.57 -8.93 -27.17
CA ILE A 65 2.85 -9.05 -25.91
C ILE A 65 2.47 -10.49 -25.66
N LYS A 66 2.87 -11.01 -24.50
CA LYS A 66 2.67 -12.40 -24.06
C LYS A 66 1.73 -12.52 -22.86
N GLY A 67 1.13 -11.43 -22.43
CA GLY A 67 0.30 -11.38 -21.22
C GLY A 67 -1.04 -10.72 -21.46
N ALA A 68 -1.72 -10.48 -20.35
CA ALA A 68 -2.97 -9.74 -20.27
C ALA A 68 -2.71 -8.35 -19.69
N PHE A 69 -3.44 -7.33 -20.14
CA PHE A 69 -3.27 -5.95 -19.72
C PHE A 69 -4.61 -5.21 -19.70
N GLY A 70 -4.73 -4.25 -18.81
CA GLY A 70 -5.89 -3.37 -18.67
C GLY A 70 -5.62 -2.26 -17.66
N ARG A 71 -6.56 -1.35 -17.53
CA ARG A 71 -6.52 -0.24 -16.56
C ARG A 71 -7.63 -0.43 -15.54
N MET A 72 -7.38 -0.08 -14.29
CA MET A 72 -8.38 -0.12 -13.23
C MET A 72 -8.62 1.26 -12.65
N ALA A 73 -9.88 1.60 -12.41
CA ALA A 73 -10.29 2.78 -11.67
C ALA A 73 -10.63 2.38 -10.23
N GLU A 74 -10.28 3.22 -9.27
CA GLU A 74 -10.60 3.02 -7.88
C GLU A 74 -12.04 3.46 -7.56
N LEU A 75 -12.81 2.60 -6.88
CA LEU A 75 -14.15 2.95 -6.36
C LEU A 75 -14.08 3.63 -4.99
N SER A 76 -13.04 3.33 -4.22
CA SER A 76 -12.85 3.94 -2.91
C SER A 76 -12.80 5.46 -2.99
N THR A 77 -13.30 6.13 -1.96
CA THR A 77 -13.32 7.60 -1.89
C THR A 77 -11.99 8.19 -1.42
N GLY A 78 -11.03 7.36 -1.01
CA GLY A 78 -9.65 7.72 -0.73
C GLY A 78 -8.76 7.62 -1.97
N LYS A 79 -7.50 7.95 -1.80
CA LYS A 79 -6.39 7.71 -2.74
C LYS A 79 -5.13 7.31 -1.98
N ASP A 80 -5.34 6.56 -0.91
CA ASP A 80 -4.28 6.13 0.01
C ASP A 80 -4.05 4.62 -0.09
N THR A 81 -2.87 4.17 0.34
CA THR A 81 -2.45 2.77 0.30
C THR A 81 -3.48 1.81 0.89
N THR A 82 -4.08 2.17 2.03
CA THR A 82 -5.06 1.30 2.68
C THR A 82 -6.33 1.14 1.85
N SER A 83 -6.86 2.26 1.33
CA SER A 83 -8.08 2.26 0.50
C SER A 83 -7.90 1.41 -0.76
N GLY A 84 -6.80 1.59 -1.49
CA GLY A 84 -6.52 0.82 -2.71
C GLY A 84 -6.34 -0.68 -2.43
N HIS A 85 -5.52 -1.02 -1.42
CA HIS A 85 -5.30 -2.43 -1.05
C HIS A 85 -6.58 -3.13 -0.56
N TRP A 86 -7.38 -2.46 0.29
CA TRP A 86 -8.63 -3.05 0.78
C TRP A 86 -9.63 -3.27 -0.35
N GLU A 87 -9.70 -2.34 -1.31
CA GLU A 87 -10.56 -2.53 -2.47
C GLU A 87 -10.14 -3.73 -3.32
N MET A 88 -8.84 -3.97 -3.54
CA MET A 88 -8.35 -5.18 -4.23
C MET A 88 -8.87 -6.46 -3.58
N MET A 89 -9.01 -6.47 -2.26
CA MET A 89 -9.52 -7.61 -1.50
C MET A 89 -11.02 -7.52 -1.19
N GLY A 90 -11.79 -6.79 -2.03
CA GLY A 90 -13.24 -6.78 -1.99
C GLY A 90 -13.85 -5.85 -0.94
N HIS A 91 -13.12 -4.85 -0.45
CA HIS A 91 -13.64 -3.87 0.51
C HIS A 91 -13.39 -2.41 0.05
N PRO A 92 -14.15 -1.87 -0.92
CA PRO A 92 -14.08 -0.46 -1.26
C PRO A 92 -14.40 0.41 -0.05
N VAL A 93 -13.52 1.38 0.23
CA VAL A 93 -13.69 2.36 1.32
C VAL A 93 -14.58 3.49 0.83
N THR A 94 -15.88 3.43 1.15
CA THR A 94 -16.87 4.42 0.69
C THR A 94 -16.99 5.66 1.58
N VAL A 95 -16.45 5.59 2.79
CA VAL A 95 -16.35 6.72 3.73
C VAL A 95 -14.88 7.01 3.95
N PRO A 96 -14.37 8.19 3.55
CA PRO A 96 -12.96 8.53 3.74
C PRO A 96 -12.54 8.40 5.21
N PHE A 97 -11.32 7.99 5.43
CA PHE A 97 -10.77 8.02 6.79
C PHE A 97 -10.68 9.47 7.29
N PRO A 98 -11.07 9.75 8.54
CA PRO A 98 -11.06 11.11 9.05
C PRO A 98 -9.64 11.69 9.12
N THR A 99 -9.49 12.95 8.73
CA THR A 99 -8.25 13.73 8.84
C THR A 99 -8.46 14.94 9.72
N PHE A 100 -7.41 15.41 10.39
CA PHE A 100 -7.51 16.46 11.43
C PHE A 100 -6.48 17.56 11.19
N TYR A 101 -6.76 18.44 10.23
CA TYR A 101 -5.81 19.49 9.80
C TYR A 101 -5.55 20.59 10.86
N GLU A 102 -6.37 20.70 11.90
CA GLU A 102 -6.21 21.64 13.00
C GLU A 102 -5.83 20.95 14.33
N GLY A 103 -5.45 19.66 14.27
CA GLY A 103 -5.30 18.81 15.45
C GLY A 103 -6.61 18.14 15.84
N PHE A 104 -6.53 17.22 16.80
CA PHE A 104 -7.68 16.43 17.24
C PHE A 104 -8.62 17.25 18.13
N PRO A 105 -9.95 17.03 18.04
CA PRO A 105 -10.93 17.70 18.89
C PRO A 105 -10.66 17.46 20.38
N LYS A 106 -11.03 18.46 21.19
CA LYS A 106 -10.81 18.43 22.64
C LYS A 106 -11.41 17.16 23.29
N GLU A 107 -12.60 16.75 22.88
CA GLU A 107 -13.29 15.57 23.41
C GLU A 107 -12.53 14.26 23.14
N LEU A 108 -11.87 14.15 21.97
CA LEU A 108 -11.01 13.01 21.66
C LEU A 108 -9.79 13.02 22.59
N MET A 109 -9.16 14.17 22.78
CA MET A 109 -7.97 14.30 23.62
C MET A 109 -8.29 14.15 25.11
N ASP A 110 -9.47 14.55 25.56
CA ASP A 110 -9.96 14.27 26.92
C ASP A 110 -10.13 12.76 27.11
N THR A 111 -10.67 12.06 26.10
CA THR A 111 -10.79 10.60 26.09
C THR A 111 -9.42 9.93 26.09
N PHE A 112 -8.48 10.40 25.27
CA PHE A 112 -7.09 9.93 25.28
C PHE A 112 -6.49 10.02 26.70
N THR A 113 -6.60 11.17 27.35
CA THR A 113 -6.06 11.38 28.69
C THR A 113 -6.69 10.45 29.72
N LYS A 114 -8.02 10.28 29.66
CA LYS A 114 -8.76 9.40 30.55
C LYS A 114 -8.39 7.93 30.41
N GLU A 115 -8.37 7.43 29.18
CA GLU A 115 -8.18 6.00 28.91
C GLU A 115 -6.72 5.56 29.02
N THR A 116 -5.77 6.41 28.60
CA THR A 116 -4.33 6.10 28.69
C THR A 116 -3.74 6.38 30.06
N GLY A 117 -4.29 7.34 30.79
CA GLY A 117 -3.75 7.87 32.04
C GLY A 117 -2.66 8.93 31.83
N TYR A 118 -2.37 9.34 30.60
CA TYR A 118 -1.37 10.34 30.25
C TYR A 118 -2.00 11.64 29.76
N GLY A 119 -1.47 12.78 30.22
CA GLY A 119 -1.64 14.03 29.49
C GLY A 119 -0.81 13.98 28.19
N TYR A 120 -0.88 15.00 27.38
CA TYR A 120 -0.17 15.07 26.11
C TYR A 120 0.50 16.44 25.89
N LEU A 121 1.44 16.48 24.93
CA LEU A 121 2.03 17.69 24.35
C LEU A 121 1.69 17.73 22.87
N GLY A 122 1.69 18.92 22.26
CA GLY A 122 1.38 19.09 20.83
C GLY A 122 -0.12 19.08 20.55
N ASN A 123 -0.62 18.11 19.81
CA ASN A 123 -1.95 18.03 19.21
C ASN A 123 -2.12 18.99 18.03
N GLU A 124 -1.24 18.85 17.06
CA GLU A 124 -1.20 19.69 15.86
C GLU A 124 -0.72 18.91 14.64
N VAL A 125 -0.86 19.48 13.44
CA VAL A 125 -0.25 18.96 12.22
C VAL A 125 1.23 19.33 12.22
N ALA A 126 2.10 18.32 12.17
CA ALA A 126 3.54 18.56 12.19
C ALA A 126 4.34 17.45 11.51
N SER A 127 5.57 17.79 11.07
CA SER A 127 6.60 16.79 10.78
C SER A 127 7.07 16.16 12.09
N GLY A 128 7.10 14.84 12.17
CA GLY A 128 7.51 14.19 13.40
C GLY A 128 8.96 14.44 13.80
N THR A 129 9.87 14.84 12.88
CA THR A 129 11.24 15.25 13.22
C THR A 129 11.23 16.63 13.85
N GLU A 130 10.48 17.57 13.28
CA GLU A 130 10.34 18.94 13.76
C GLU A 130 9.68 18.98 15.15
N ILE A 131 8.54 18.30 15.32
CA ILE A 131 7.81 18.34 16.59
C ILE A 131 8.57 17.64 17.73
N THR A 132 9.31 16.58 17.42
CA THR A 132 10.18 15.90 18.40
C THR A 132 11.30 16.83 18.87
N GLU A 133 11.93 17.56 17.96
CA GLU A 133 12.97 18.51 18.32
C GLU A 133 12.42 19.67 19.18
N ARG A 134 11.24 20.17 18.84
CA ARG A 134 10.60 21.29 19.53
C ARG A 134 10.05 20.93 20.92
N LEU A 135 9.43 19.77 21.06
CA LEU A 135 8.73 19.35 22.30
C LEU A 135 9.47 18.28 23.10
N GLY A 136 10.56 17.71 22.58
CA GLY A 136 11.29 16.61 23.23
C GLY A 136 11.82 16.95 24.62
N ALA A 137 12.36 18.15 24.82
CA ALA A 137 12.83 18.58 26.14
C ALA A 137 11.67 18.71 27.15
N GLU A 138 10.51 19.21 26.74
CA GLU A 138 9.32 19.27 27.59
C GLU A 138 8.76 17.89 27.90
N HIS A 139 8.77 16.99 26.90
CA HIS A 139 8.42 15.57 27.07
C HIS A 139 9.28 14.92 28.15
N ILE A 140 10.61 15.06 28.07
CA ILE A 140 11.55 14.49 29.06
C ILE A 140 11.25 15.04 30.47
N LYS A 141 10.96 16.33 30.60
CA LYS A 141 10.66 16.96 31.87
C LYS A 141 9.32 16.55 32.47
N THR A 142 8.29 16.37 31.66
CA THR A 142 6.90 16.19 32.11
C THR A 142 6.42 14.74 32.06
N GLY A 143 7.08 13.86 31.31
CA GLY A 143 6.65 12.49 31.05
C GLY A 143 5.41 12.40 30.14
N LYS A 144 4.92 13.50 29.56
CA LYS A 144 3.76 13.50 28.67
C LYS A 144 4.18 13.13 27.24
N PRO A 145 3.56 12.13 26.58
CA PRO A 145 3.85 11.82 25.18
C PRO A 145 3.50 13.00 24.26
N ILE A 146 4.18 13.08 23.11
CA ILE A 146 3.94 14.07 22.08
C ILE A 146 2.92 13.51 21.10
N VAL A 147 1.74 14.13 21.00
CA VAL A 147 0.67 13.75 20.08
C VAL A 147 0.65 14.71 18.89
N TYR A 148 0.58 14.18 17.69
CA TYR A 148 0.50 14.97 16.45
C TYR A 148 -0.13 14.17 15.32
N THR A 149 -0.50 14.87 14.26
CA THR A 149 -1.06 14.28 13.03
C THR A 149 -0.32 14.80 11.79
N SER A 150 -0.75 14.39 10.62
CA SER A 150 -0.25 14.86 9.32
C SER A 150 -1.42 15.06 8.34
N ALA A 151 -1.15 15.23 7.05
CA ALA A 151 -2.17 15.24 6.01
C ALA A 151 -2.92 13.89 5.90
N ASP A 152 -2.27 12.80 6.29
CA ASP A 152 -2.87 11.47 6.31
C ASP A 152 -3.81 11.28 7.51
N SER A 153 -4.65 10.24 7.43
CA SER A 153 -5.51 9.84 8.54
C SER A 153 -4.73 9.05 9.60
N VAL A 154 -3.94 9.76 10.40
CA VAL A 154 -3.05 9.15 11.39
C VAL A 154 -3.09 9.87 12.73
N PHE A 155 -2.99 9.12 13.82
CA PHE A 155 -2.76 9.61 15.18
C PHE A 155 -1.36 9.14 15.59
N GLN A 156 -0.41 10.06 15.73
CA GLN A 156 0.99 9.73 16.01
C GLN A 156 1.35 10.08 17.45
N ILE A 157 2.04 9.17 18.12
CA ILE A 157 2.45 9.30 19.52
C ILE A 157 3.96 9.13 19.60
N ALA A 158 4.70 10.22 19.81
CA ALA A 158 6.14 10.16 20.00
C ALA A 158 6.51 10.20 21.48
N ALA A 159 7.51 9.38 21.84
CA ALA A 159 8.05 9.33 23.18
C ALA A 159 9.53 8.94 23.18
N HIS A 160 10.30 9.51 24.12
CA HIS A 160 11.69 9.13 24.37
C HIS A 160 11.72 7.79 25.12
N GLU A 161 12.53 6.83 24.66
CA GLU A 161 12.54 5.47 25.20
C GLU A 161 12.93 5.36 26.67
N ASP A 162 13.75 6.30 27.19
CA ASP A 162 14.11 6.37 28.60
C ASP A 162 13.05 7.04 29.48
N VAL A 163 12.03 7.72 28.90
CA VAL A 163 10.97 8.43 29.63
C VAL A 163 9.69 7.61 29.64
N ILE A 164 9.29 7.11 28.49
CA ILE A 164 8.18 6.16 28.32
C ILE A 164 8.77 4.91 27.62
N PRO A 165 8.99 3.81 28.38
CA PRO A 165 9.51 2.58 27.78
C PRO A 165 8.67 2.09 26.59
N ILE A 166 9.32 1.36 25.69
CA ILE A 166 8.70 0.88 24.45
C ILE A 166 7.36 0.17 24.69
N ASP A 167 7.35 -0.77 25.64
CA ASP A 167 6.13 -1.55 25.95
C ASP A 167 4.98 -0.65 26.44
N GLU A 168 5.31 0.40 27.17
CA GLU A 168 4.32 1.37 27.66
C GLU A 168 3.83 2.27 26.52
N LEU A 169 4.71 2.71 25.62
CA LEU A 169 4.31 3.42 24.41
C LEU A 169 3.37 2.58 23.55
N TYR A 170 3.68 1.29 23.39
CA TYR A 170 2.82 0.37 22.66
C TYR A 170 1.47 0.17 23.35
N ARG A 171 1.44 0.07 24.69
CA ARG A 171 0.20 0.03 25.46
C ARG A 171 -0.67 1.28 25.23
N ILE A 172 -0.06 2.47 25.27
CA ILE A 172 -0.75 3.74 24.99
C ILE A 172 -1.34 3.73 23.57
N CYS A 173 -0.57 3.32 22.57
CA CYS A 173 -1.02 3.24 21.18
C CYS A 173 -2.18 2.22 21.00
N GLN A 174 -2.09 1.06 21.64
CA GLN A 174 -3.15 0.05 21.58
C GLN A 174 -4.44 0.58 22.22
N ILE A 175 -4.38 1.19 23.40
CA ILE A 175 -5.55 1.82 24.04
C ILE A 175 -6.13 2.92 23.15
N THR A 176 -5.26 3.72 22.51
CA THR A 176 -5.70 4.77 21.57
C THR A 176 -6.46 4.16 20.39
N ARG A 177 -5.99 3.03 19.86
CA ARG A 177 -6.68 2.28 18.80
C ARG A 177 -8.04 1.75 19.25
N ASP A 178 -8.09 1.11 20.41
CA ASP A 178 -9.24 0.32 20.84
C ASP A 178 -10.33 1.17 21.50
N LYS A 179 -10.00 2.30 22.14
CA LYS A 179 -10.92 3.04 22.99
C LYS A 179 -11.01 4.54 22.71
N VAL A 180 -10.04 5.13 22.01
CA VAL A 180 -9.98 6.56 21.75
C VAL A 180 -10.41 6.86 20.32
N CYS A 181 -9.69 6.34 19.35
CA CYS A 181 -9.96 6.57 17.94
C CYS A 181 -10.99 5.58 17.39
N ILE A 182 -12.25 5.71 17.83
CA ILE A 182 -13.40 4.89 17.45
C ILE A 182 -14.50 5.75 16.82
N GLY A 183 -15.46 5.14 16.15
CA GLY A 183 -16.59 5.86 15.51
C GLY A 183 -16.10 6.89 14.50
N ASP A 184 -16.58 8.13 14.62
CA ASP A 184 -16.23 9.24 13.71
C ASP A 184 -14.74 9.63 13.78
N TYR A 185 -14.02 9.18 14.80
CA TYR A 185 -12.59 9.42 15.01
C TYR A 185 -11.71 8.22 14.61
N TYR A 186 -12.27 7.23 13.91
CA TYR A 186 -11.57 6.00 13.57
C TYR A 186 -10.54 6.21 12.45
N VAL A 187 -9.43 6.88 12.79
CA VAL A 187 -8.31 7.13 11.86
C VAL A 187 -7.70 5.84 11.29
N GLY A 188 -7.07 5.95 10.13
CA GLY A 188 -6.46 4.82 9.44
C GLY A 188 -5.38 4.11 10.27
N ARG A 189 -4.51 4.86 10.97
CA ARG A 189 -3.42 4.29 11.78
C ARG A 189 -3.17 5.07 13.06
N ILE A 190 -2.89 4.35 14.15
CA ILE A 190 -2.19 4.90 15.31
C ILE A 190 -0.72 4.53 15.17
N ILE A 191 0.21 5.45 15.35
CA ILE A 191 1.63 5.21 15.11
C ILE A 191 2.45 5.50 16.35
N ALA A 192 3.12 4.47 16.89
CA ALA A 192 4.16 4.64 17.88
C ALA A 192 5.44 5.17 17.21
N ARG A 193 5.96 6.30 17.70
CA ARG A 193 7.14 6.99 17.18
C ARG A 193 8.20 7.16 18.29
N PRO A 194 8.86 6.06 18.71
CA PRO A 194 9.91 6.17 19.72
C PRO A 194 11.14 6.91 19.19
N PHE A 195 11.82 7.62 20.08
CA PHE A 195 13.05 8.33 19.79
C PHE A 195 14.01 8.29 20.99
N VAL A 196 15.27 8.61 20.75
CA VAL A 196 16.36 8.68 21.74
C VAL A 196 17.18 9.95 21.50
N GLY A 197 18.15 10.22 22.38
CA GLY A 197 19.09 11.32 22.24
C GLY A 197 18.77 12.50 23.15
N GLU A 198 19.40 13.64 22.89
CA GLU A 198 19.27 14.87 23.68
C GLU A 198 18.80 16.02 22.80
N LEU A 199 18.41 17.12 23.42
CA LEU A 199 17.99 18.34 22.71
C LEU A 199 19.06 18.76 21.68
N GLY A 200 18.62 18.95 20.43
CA GLY A 200 19.48 19.24 19.29
C GLY A 200 20.03 18.00 18.56
N SER A 201 19.74 16.80 19.06
CA SER A 201 20.21 15.53 18.48
C SER A 201 19.24 14.35 18.66
N PHE A 202 17.94 14.63 18.76
CA PHE A 202 16.94 13.56 18.84
C PHE A 202 16.89 12.71 17.55
N VAL A 203 16.91 11.40 17.71
CA VAL A 203 16.90 10.44 16.62
C VAL A 203 15.78 9.44 16.82
N ARG A 204 14.97 9.23 15.78
CA ARG A 204 13.95 8.17 15.79
C ARG A 204 14.60 6.79 15.75
N THR A 205 14.04 5.87 16.54
CA THR A 205 14.51 4.49 16.57
C THR A 205 13.77 3.63 15.54
N SER A 206 14.27 2.41 15.34
CA SER A 206 13.62 1.40 14.51
C SER A 206 12.39 0.76 15.17
N ASN A 207 12.09 1.09 16.43
CA ASN A 207 10.97 0.55 17.21
C ASN A 207 9.63 1.25 16.89
N ARG A 208 9.50 1.82 15.69
CA ARG A 208 8.21 2.28 15.16
C ARG A 208 7.25 1.10 15.07
N HIS A 209 6.01 1.30 15.51
CA HIS A 209 4.94 0.32 15.34
C HIS A 209 3.63 1.01 14.92
N ASP A 210 2.96 0.45 13.91
CA ASP A 210 1.71 0.99 13.36
C ASP A 210 0.55 0.09 13.79
N TYR A 211 -0.49 0.67 14.37
CA TYR A 211 -1.76 0.03 14.74
C TYR A 211 -2.81 0.42 13.70
N SER A 212 -2.93 -0.36 12.67
CA SER A 212 -3.85 -0.10 11.56
C SER A 212 -5.31 -0.26 11.98
N ARG A 213 -6.19 0.45 11.29
CA ARG A 213 -7.63 0.19 11.33
C ARG A 213 -7.89 -1.22 10.81
N MET A 214 -8.76 -1.94 11.49
CA MET A 214 -9.21 -3.25 11.00
C MET A 214 -10.33 -3.05 9.99
N PRO A 215 -10.36 -3.85 8.90
CA PRO A 215 -11.48 -3.88 7.98
C PRO A 215 -12.78 -4.24 8.71
N GLU A 216 -13.86 -3.52 8.43
CA GLU A 216 -15.18 -3.74 9.07
C GLU A 216 -15.92 -4.94 8.47
N LYS A 217 -15.54 -5.37 7.29
CA LYS A 217 -16.13 -6.52 6.59
C LYS A 217 -15.06 -7.56 6.29
N LYS A 218 -15.51 -8.80 6.14
CA LYS A 218 -14.65 -9.90 5.69
C LYS A 218 -14.05 -9.57 4.34
N MET A 219 -12.78 -9.88 4.15
CA MET A 219 -12.01 -9.63 2.95
C MET A 219 -11.65 -10.94 2.26
N VAL A 220 -11.23 -10.87 1.00
CA VAL A 220 -10.94 -12.05 0.17
C VAL A 220 -9.92 -12.98 0.81
N GLN A 221 -8.83 -12.45 1.38
CA GLN A 221 -7.82 -13.29 2.05
C GLN A 221 -8.38 -14.04 3.27
N GLN A 222 -9.34 -13.47 3.99
CA GLN A 222 -10.03 -14.18 5.09
C GLN A 222 -10.93 -15.29 4.56
N GLU A 223 -11.60 -15.07 3.42
CA GLU A 223 -12.41 -16.10 2.77
C GLU A 223 -11.55 -17.26 2.28
N LEU A 224 -10.36 -16.97 1.73
CA LEU A 224 -9.38 -17.96 1.34
C LEU A 224 -8.93 -18.79 2.56
N GLN A 225 -8.54 -18.12 3.65
CA GLN A 225 -8.09 -18.77 4.88
C GLN A 225 -9.17 -19.67 5.46
N ASP A 226 -10.44 -19.21 5.54
CA ASP A 226 -11.57 -20.01 5.99
C ASP A 226 -11.84 -21.23 5.09
N ALA A 227 -11.51 -21.14 3.81
CA ALA A 227 -11.59 -22.24 2.84
C ALA A 227 -10.36 -23.17 2.87
N GLY A 228 -9.36 -22.90 3.72
CA GLY A 228 -8.12 -23.68 3.79
C GLY A 228 -7.17 -23.42 2.63
N VAL A 229 -7.29 -22.28 1.94
CA VAL A 229 -6.38 -21.84 0.88
C VAL A 229 -5.28 -20.96 1.50
N PRO A 230 -4.00 -21.37 1.47
CA PRO A 230 -2.89 -20.64 2.08
C PRO A 230 -2.74 -19.20 1.57
N THR A 231 -2.42 -18.29 2.48
CA THR A 231 -2.26 -16.87 2.20
C THR A 231 -0.94 -16.34 2.74
N LEU A 232 -0.10 -15.78 1.88
CA LEU A 232 1.21 -15.23 2.23
C LEU A 232 1.25 -13.71 2.00
N ALA A 233 1.65 -12.97 3.03
CA ALA A 233 1.85 -11.53 3.00
C ALA A 233 3.34 -11.20 2.92
N VAL A 234 3.77 -10.42 1.93
CA VAL A 234 5.16 -9.98 1.78
C VAL A 234 5.23 -8.45 1.77
N GLY A 235 6.24 -7.89 2.42
CA GLY A 235 6.37 -6.45 2.59
C GLY A 235 5.45 -5.90 3.66
N LYS A 236 4.72 -4.83 3.37
CA LYS A 236 3.77 -4.20 4.30
C LYS A 236 2.37 -4.80 4.28
N ILE A 237 2.12 -5.84 3.52
CA ILE A 237 0.78 -6.43 3.39
C ILE A 237 0.18 -6.79 4.75
N GLY A 238 0.95 -7.43 5.63
CA GLY A 238 0.48 -7.74 6.99
C GLY A 238 -0.04 -6.48 7.73
N ASP A 239 0.75 -5.42 7.73
CA ASP A 239 0.40 -4.16 8.42
C ASP A 239 -0.81 -3.46 7.78
N ILE A 240 -0.91 -3.43 6.44
CA ILE A 240 -2.02 -2.81 5.71
C ILE A 240 -3.36 -3.46 6.06
N TYR A 241 -3.36 -4.76 6.25
CA TYR A 241 -4.55 -5.54 6.60
C TYR A 241 -4.65 -5.86 8.09
N ALA A 242 -3.91 -5.17 8.96
CA ALA A 242 -3.87 -5.41 10.40
C ALA A 242 -3.64 -6.90 10.76
N HIS A 243 -2.83 -7.59 9.96
CA HIS A 243 -2.51 -9.02 10.03
C HIS A 243 -3.69 -9.98 9.89
N VAL A 244 -4.85 -9.50 9.41
CA VAL A 244 -6.06 -10.31 9.29
C VAL A 244 -6.10 -11.08 7.98
N GLY A 245 -6.33 -12.40 8.07
CA GLY A 245 -6.49 -13.29 6.91
C GLY A 245 -5.19 -13.70 6.21
N TRP A 246 -4.04 -13.56 6.88
CA TRP A 246 -2.74 -13.99 6.38
C TRP A 246 -2.17 -15.08 7.27
N ASP A 247 -1.86 -16.25 6.69
CA ASP A 247 -1.29 -17.38 7.44
C ASP A 247 0.16 -17.11 7.81
N GLU A 248 0.92 -16.50 6.89
CA GLU A 248 2.31 -16.12 7.11
C GLU A 248 2.58 -14.69 6.62
N SER A 249 3.47 -13.99 7.32
CA SER A 249 3.85 -12.62 6.96
C SER A 249 5.37 -12.46 6.97
N TYR A 250 5.91 -11.91 5.89
CA TYR A 250 7.34 -11.73 5.60
C TYR A 250 7.66 -10.24 5.41
N PRO A 251 7.92 -9.49 6.48
CA PRO A 251 8.27 -8.07 6.37
C PRO A 251 9.55 -7.87 5.56
N THR A 252 9.55 -6.87 4.68
CA THR A 252 10.71 -6.53 3.87
C THR A 252 11.15 -5.09 4.06
N LYS A 253 12.42 -4.80 3.78
CA LYS A 253 13.00 -3.46 3.96
C LYS A 253 13.06 -2.64 2.69
N THR A 254 13.15 -3.30 1.53
CA THR A 254 13.31 -2.69 0.21
C THR A 254 12.46 -3.42 -0.83
N ASN A 255 12.20 -2.79 -1.97
CA ASN A 255 11.54 -3.44 -3.11
C ASN A 255 12.35 -4.67 -3.57
N SER A 256 13.67 -4.53 -3.66
CA SER A 256 14.53 -5.67 -4.04
C SER A 256 14.45 -6.83 -3.06
N HIS A 257 14.34 -6.55 -1.75
CA HIS A 257 14.11 -7.61 -0.75
C HIS A 257 12.75 -8.29 -0.97
N GLY A 258 11.68 -7.51 -1.24
CA GLY A 258 10.36 -8.04 -1.58
C GLY A 258 10.39 -8.94 -2.80
N MET A 259 11.00 -8.48 -3.89
CA MET A 259 11.14 -9.25 -5.12
C MET A 259 11.97 -10.54 -4.95
N ASN A 260 12.99 -10.52 -4.10
CA ASN A 260 13.80 -11.73 -3.81
C ASN A 260 13.05 -12.74 -2.91
N MET A 261 12.07 -12.29 -2.10
CA MET A 261 11.23 -13.19 -1.31
C MET A 261 10.30 -14.04 -2.20
N VAL A 262 9.85 -13.51 -3.35
CA VAL A 262 8.93 -14.25 -4.24
C VAL A 262 9.54 -15.58 -4.72
N PRO A 263 10.71 -15.62 -5.42
CA PRO A 263 11.30 -16.88 -5.84
C PRO A 263 11.69 -17.80 -4.66
N TYR A 264 12.12 -17.24 -3.53
CA TYR A 264 12.39 -18.01 -2.34
C TYR A 264 11.16 -18.77 -1.84
N LEU A 265 10.00 -18.09 -1.76
CA LEU A 265 8.74 -18.69 -1.32
C LEU A 265 8.17 -19.67 -2.37
N LEU A 266 8.30 -19.36 -3.67
CA LEU A 266 7.90 -20.29 -4.75
C LEU A 266 8.72 -21.59 -4.74
N GLY A 267 9.98 -21.53 -4.33
CA GLY A 267 10.86 -22.69 -4.18
C GLY A 267 10.70 -23.44 -2.85
N SER A 268 9.89 -22.93 -1.92
CA SER A 268 9.59 -23.55 -0.62
C SER A 268 8.35 -24.45 -0.67
N SER A 269 7.65 -24.58 0.43
CA SER A 269 6.41 -25.37 0.55
C SER A 269 5.15 -24.65 0.03
N PHE A 270 5.26 -23.48 -0.59
CA PHE A 270 4.11 -22.76 -1.17
C PHE A 270 3.69 -23.38 -2.51
N GLU A 271 2.91 -24.45 -2.47
CA GLU A 271 2.45 -25.18 -3.65
C GLU A 271 1.08 -24.72 -4.17
N HIS A 272 0.30 -24.01 -3.35
CA HIS A 272 -1.08 -23.59 -3.64
C HIS A 272 -1.41 -22.34 -2.78
N GLY A 273 -2.19 -21.40 -3.33
CA GLY A 273 -2.71 -20.27 -2.57
C GLY A 273 -2.43 -18.89 -3.18
N LEU A 274 -2.59 -17.86 -2.35
CA LEU A 274 -2.37 -16.45 -2.67
C LEU A 274 -1.09 -15.94 -2.01
N MET A 275 -0.19 -15.34 -2.77
CA MET A 275 0.90 -14.52 -2.28
C MET A 275 0.67 -13.08 -2.71
N MET A 276 0.57 -12.15 -1.77
CA MET A 276 0.47 -10.72 -2.05
C MET A 276 1.71 -10.00 -1.58
N VAL A 277 2.27 -9.15 -2.42
CA VAL A 277 3.55 -8.46 -2.21
C VAL A 277 3.35 -6.96 -2.39
N ASN A 278 3.69 -6.16 -1.37
CA ASN A 278 3.74 -4.71 -1.48
C ASN A 278 5.18 -4.22 -1.62
N LEU A 279 5.44 -3.44 -2.66
CA LEU A 279 6.75 -2.85 -2.99
C LEU A 279 6.71 -1.34 -2.71
N VAL A 280 6.91 -0.98 -1.45
CA VAL A 280 6.59 0.34 -0.88
C VAL A 280 7.55 1.47 -1.26
N GLU A 281 8.77 1.18 -1.77
CA GLU A 281 9.77 2.24 -2.00
C GLU A 281 9.38 3.17 -3.15
N PHE A 282 8.59 2.71 -4.12
CA PHE A 282 8.08 3.57 -5.19
C PHE A 282 7.37 4.79 -4.61
N ASP A 283 6.50 4.57 -3.63
CA ASP A 283 5.79 5.63 -2.93
C ASP A 283 6.68 6.37 -1.93
N SER A 284 7.21 5.66 -0.94
CA SER A 284 7.82 6.25 0.25
C SER A 284 9.16 6.95 0.00
N LEU A 285 9.96 6.47 -0.96
CA LEU A 285 11.27 7.03 -1.29
C LEU A 285 11.26 7.92 -2.52
N TYR A 286 10.32 7.72 -3.45
CA TYR A 286 10.35 8.41 -4.74
C TYR A 286 9.11 9.27 -4.96
N GLY A 287 7.91 8.76 -4.78
CA GLY A 287 6.66 9.51 -4.94
C GLY A 287 6.56 10.69 -3.98
N HIS A 288 6.48 10.44 -2.69
CA HIS A 288 6.40 11.48 -1.65
C HIS A 288 7.60 12.44 -1.61
N ARG A 289 8.76 12.00 -2.08
CA ARG A 289 9.98 12.82 -2.11
C ARG A 289 10.20 13.55 -3.42
N ARG A 290 9.26 13.41 -4.37
CA ARG A 290 9.36 14.04 -5.70
C ARG A 290 10.68 13.72 -6.41
N ASN A 291 11.18 12.51 -6.23
CA ASN A 291 12.44 12.04 -6.80
C ASN A 291 12.19 11.27 -8.11
N VAL A 292 11.99 12.01 -9.21
CA VAL A 292 11.65 11.46 -10.53
C VAL A 292 12.69 10.46 -11.03
N GLU A 293 13.98 10.81 -10.93
CA GLU A 293 15.09 9.96 -11.36
C GLU A 293 15.21 8.67 -10.54
N GLY A 294 14.97 8.76 -9.23
CA GLY A 294 14.96 7.61 -8.34
C GLY A 294 13.78 6.69 -8.66
N TYR A 295 12.63 7.26 -8.95
CA TYR A 295 11.43 6.50 -9.30
C TYR A 295 11.62 5.72 -10.61
N LYS A 296 12.15 6.38 -11.66
CA LYS A 296 12.52 5.74 -12.92
C LYS A 296 13.42 4.53 -12.68
N ARG A 297 14.54 4.73 -11.96
CA ARG A 297 15.47 3.63 -11.64
C ARG A 297 14.80 2.49 -10.89
N ALA A 298 13.91 2.80 -9.94
CA ALA A 298 13.20 1.78 -9.19
C ALA A 298 12.28 0.93 -10.08
N ILE A 299 11.64 1.53 -11.10
CA ILE A 299 10.85 0.79 -12.10
C ILE A 299 11.74 -0.11 -12.96
N GLU A 300 12.89 0.41 -13.41
CA GLU A 300 13.86 -0.34 -14.21
C GLU A 300 14.49 -1.50 -13.41
N ASP A 301 14.81 -1.30 -12.13
CA ASP A 301 15.31 -2.33 -11.22
C ASP A 301 14.24 -3.43 -10.95
N PHE A 302 12.99 -3.02 -10.79
CA PHE A 302 11.87 -3.96 -10.67
C PHE A 302 11.72 -4.80 -11.94
N ASP A 303 11.74 -4.16 -13.10
CA ASP A 303 11.62 -4.84 -14.41
C ASP A 303 12.76 -5.85 -14.62
N TYR A 304 13.99 -5.51 -14.23
CA TYR A 304 15.12 -6.42 -14.28
C TYR A 304 14.88 -7.66 -13.40
N GLN A 305 14.39 -7.48 -12.16
CA GLN A 305 14.08 -8.58 -11.25
C GLN A 305 12.87 -9.39 -11.75
N LEU A 306 11.88 -8.74 -12.37
CA LEU A 306 10.75 -9.40 -13.02
C LEU A 306 11.21 -10.33 -14.15
N GLY A 307 12.20 -9.90 -14.95
CA GLY A 307 12.82 -10.74 -15.98
C GLY A 307 13.46 -12.01 -15.43
N GLY A 308 13.98 -11.95 -14.20
CA GLY A 308 14.48 -13.14 -13.48
C GLY A 308 13.38 -14.03 -12.88
N LEU A 309 12.23 -13.45 -12.51
CA LEU A 309 11.10 -14.16 -11.92
C LEU A 309 10.27 -14.92 -12.96
N ILE A 310 9.99 -14.29 -14.12
CA ILE A 310 9.14 -14.86 -15.18
C ILE A 310 9.53 -16.30 -15.56
N PRO A 311 10.81 -16.64 -15.81
CA PRO A 311 11.22 -18.01 -16.16
C PRO A 311 11.05 -19.04 -15.03
N MET A 312 10.80 -18.61 -13.81
CA MET A 312 10.61 -19.48 -12.63
C MET A 312 9.14 -19.88 -12.43
N LEU A 313 8.22 -19.23 -13.14
CA LEU A 313 6.79 -19.52 -13.04
C LEU A 313 6.43 -20.77 -13.82
N ASN A 314 5.52 -21.57 -13.24
CA ASN A 314 4.97 -22.76 -13.88
C ASN A 314 3.64 -22.44 -14.58
N ASP A 315 3.15 -23.36 -15.41
CA ASP A 315 1.86 -23.23 -16.11
C ASP A 315 0.67 -23.02 -15.14
N ASP A 316 0.78 -23.52 -13.92
CA ASP A 316 -0.26 -23.38 -12.89
C ASP A 316 -0.10 -22.10 -12.02
N ASP A 317 0.84 -21.22 -12.36
CA ASP A 317 1.03 -19.94 -11.69
C ASP A 317 0.37 -18.80 -12.46
N LEU A 318 -0.28 -17.91 -11.76
CA LEU A 318 -0.76 -16.63 -12.27
C LEU A 318 -0.03 -15.49 -11.55
N LEU A 319 0.75 -14.75 -12.32
CA LEU A 319 1.33 -13.48 -11.86
C LEU A 319 0.38 -12.34 -12.24
N LEU A 320 -0.02 -11.57 -11.25
CA LEU A 320 -0.73 -10.30 -11.41
C LEU A 320 0.16 -9.16 -10.91
N ILE A 321 0.23 -8.06 -11.68
CA ILE A 321 0.99 -6.86 -11.31
C ILE A 321 0.04 -5.68 -11.40
N THR A 322 -0.01 -4.88 -10.33
CA THR A 322 -0.87 -3.70 -10.22
C THR A 322 -0.24 -2.61 -9.36
N ALA A 323 -0.97 -1.53 -9.12
CA ALA A 323 -0.70 -0.51 -8.12
C ALA A 323 -1.96 -0.26 -7.30
N ASP A 324 -1.82 0.43 -6.20
CA ASP A 324 -2.91 0.75 -5.26
C ASP A 324 -3.43 2.19 -5.40
N HIS A 325 -2.63 3.09 -5.95
CA HIS A 325 -2.97 4.49 -6.29
C HIS A 325 -1.89 5.07 -7.21
N GLY A 326 -1.94 6.36 -7.51
CA GLY A 326 -0.86 7.13 -8.13
C GLY A 326 -0.09 7.98 -7.12
N ASN A 327 1.14 8.36 -7.44
CA ASN A 327 1.89 9.41 -6.74
C ASN A 327 2.89 10.05 -7.71
N ASP A 328 2.35 10.88 -8.60
CA ASP A 328 3.13 11.56 -9.63
C ASP A 328 4.22 12.45 -9.01
N PRO A 329 5.50 12.11 -9.18
CA PRO A 329 6.60 12.84 -8.54
C PRO A 329 6.83 14.24 -9.11
N THR A 330 6.14 14.62 -10.20
CA THR A 330 6.15 15.96 -10.76
C THR A 330 4.95 16.81 -10.32
N TRP A 331 3.97 16.19 -9.64
CA TRP A 331 2.75 16.84 -9.23
C TRP A 331 2.94 17.77 -8.04
N LYS A 332 2.04 18.74 -7.89
CA LYS A 332 2.06 19.68 -6.76
C LYS A 332 1.90 18.98 -5.41
N GLY A 333 2.52 19.55 -4.39
CA GLY A 333 2.47 19.02 -3.03
C GLY A 333 3.27 17.71 -2.89
N THR A 334 2.93 16.89 -1.91
CA THR A 334 3.60 15.61 -1.61
C THR A 334 2.60 14.48 -1.38
N ASP A 335 1.32 14.72 -1.66
CA ASP A 335 0.25 13.75 -1.51
C ASP A 335 0.16 12.80 -2.73
N HIS A 336 -0.57 11.70 -2.56
CA HIS A 336 -0.90 10.77 -3.63
C HIS A 336 -1.75 11.45 -4.72
N THR A 337 -1.77 10.89 -5.92
CA THR A 337 -2.57 11.37 -7.05
C THR A 337 -3.65 10.37 -7.42
N ARG A 338 -4.86 10.86 -7.74
CA ARG A 338 -6.02 10.06 -8.14
C ARG A 338 -5.87 9.61 -9.58
N GLU A 339 -5.31 8.42 -9.78
CA GLU A 339 -4.99 7.89 -11.10
C GLU A 339 -5.65 6.54 -11.36
N LEU A 340 -5.75 6.18 -12.63
CA LEU A 340 -5.90 4.79 -13.04
C LEU A 340 -4.63 4.02 -12.69
N VAL A 341 -4.78 2.74 -12.38
CA VAL A 341 -3.65 1.84 -12.13
C VAL A 341 -3.61 0.71 -13.14
N PRO A 342 -2.41 0.14 -13.44
CA PRO A 342 -2.30 -0.99 -14.34
C PRO A 342 -2.90 -2.26 -13.72
N ILE A 343 -3.40 -3.16 -14.54
CA ILE A 343 -3.56 -4.57 -14.24
C ILE A 343 -2.89 -5.36 -15.34
N LEU A 344 -1.82 -6.05 -14.99
CA LEU A 344 -1.06 -6.92 -15.88
C LEU A 344 -1.18 -8.36 -15.38
N GLY A 345 -1.37 -9.30 -16.30
CA GLY A 345 -1.48 -10.72 -15.98
C GLY A 345 -0.52 -11.55 -16.82
N TYR A 346 0.20 -12.45 -16.19
CA TYR A 346 1.10 -13.37 -16.91
C TYR A 346 1.04 -14.79 -16.32
N SER A 347 1.09 -15.76 -17.20
CA SER A 347 1.36 -17.16 -16.91
C SER A 347 2.01 -17.78 -18.15
N PRO A 348 2.90 -18.78 -18.04
CA PRO A 348 3.46 -19.45 -19.21
C PRO A 348 2.41 -20.03 -20.15
N ARG A 349 1.22 -20.38 -19.65
CA ARG A 349 0.11 -20.92 -20.47
C ARG A 349 -0.80 -19.85 -21.09
N ILE A 350 -0.62 -18.56 -20.75
CA ILE A 350 -1.39 -17.49 -21.37
C ILE A 350 -0.78 -17.18 -22.73
N ASP A 351 -1.59 -17.34 -23.78
CA ASP A 351 -1.23 -16.95 -25.14
C ASP A 351 -1.79 -15.54 -25.42
N GLY A 352 -0.99 -14.52 -25.07
CA GLY A 352 -1.35 -13.12 -25.26
C GLY A 352 -1.20 -12.64 -26.72
N PRO A 353 -1.63 -11.42 -27.02
CA PRO A 353 -2.12 -10.36 -26.11
C PRO A 353 -3.60 -10.54 -25.69
N ILE A 354 -3.87 -10.35 -24.41
CA ILE A 354 -5.25 -10.35 -23.88
C ILE A 354 -5.58 -8.97 -23.34
N ASP A 355 -6.51 -8.28 -23.99
CA ASP A 355 -7.02 -6.98 -23.51
C ASP A 355 -8.12 -7.21 -22.46
N LEU A 356 -7.83 -6.82 -21.21
CA LEU A 356 -8.79 -6.83 -20.11
C LEU A 356 -9.71 -5.61 -20.14
N GLY A 357 -9.32 -4.54 -20.86
CA GLY A 357 -10.04 -3.29 -20.99
C GLY A 357 -9.95 -2.39 -19.77
N ASP A 358 -10.81 -1.37 -19.74
CA ASP A 358 -10.94 -0.46 -18.61
C ASP A 358 -11.87 -1.08 -17.55
N ARG A 359 -11.29 -1.34 -16.39
CA ARG A 359 -11.96 -1.96 -15.24
C ARG A 359 -12.49 -0.87 -14.30
N LYS A 360 -13.64 -1.10 -13.69
CA LYS A 360 -14.33 -0.10 -12.88
C LYS A 360 -13.96 -0.13 -11.40
N SER A 361 -13.23 -1.17 -10.98
CA SER A 361 -12.84 -1.35 -9.59
C SER A 361 -11.59 -2.21 -9.46
N PHE A 362 -10.79 -1.95 -8.43
CA PHE A 362 -9.71 -2.82 -8.00
C PHE A 362 -10.23 -4.15 -7.43
N ALA A 363 -11.51 -4.18 -6.98
CA ALA A 363 -12.17 -5.39 -6.49
C ALA A 363 -12.30 -6.49 -7.55
N ASP A 364 -12.09 -6.18 -8.82
CA ASP A 364 -12.03 -7.16 -9.92
C ASP A 364 -10.92 -8.19 -9.68
N ILE A 365 -9.83 -7.80 -9.02
CA ILE A 365 -8.75 -8.70 -8.58
C ILE A 365 -9.29 -9.72 -7.57
N GLY A 366 -9.97 -9.24 -6.52
CA GLY A 366 -10.53 -10.10 -5.49
C GLY A 366 -11.55 -11.08 -6.04
N GLU A 367 -12.46 -10.62 -6.93
CA GLU A 367 -13.43 -11.49 -7.59
C GLU A 367 -12.75 -12.57 -8.46
N THR A 368 -11.65 -12.20 -9.14
CA THR A 368 -10.85 -13.14 -9.93
C THR A 368 -10.17 -14.19 -9.04
N ILE A 369 -9.66 -13.78 -7.88
CA ILE A 369 -9.06 -14.69 -6.90
C ILE A 369 -10.12 -15.65 -6.34
N LEU A 370 -11.28 -15.15 -5.91
CA LEU A 370 -12.39 -15.98 -5.42
C LEU A 370 -12.80 -17.02 -6.46
N GLU A 371 -13.04 -16.59 -7.70
CA GLU A 371 -13.42 -17.49 -8.78
C GLU A 371 -12.35 -18.56 -9.05
N ASN A 372 -11.06 -18.17 -9.06
CA ASN A 372 -9.96 -19.10 -9.29
C ASN A 372 -9.90 -20.22 -8.26
N PHE A 373 -10.19 -19.93 -6.99
CA PHE A 373 -10.21 -20.94 -5.93
C PHE A 373 -11.58 -21.59 -5.73
N GLY A 374 -12.53 -21.39 -6.65
CA GLY A 374 -13.86 -22.01 -6.61
C GLY A 374 -14.75 -21.47 -5.50
N LEU A 375 -14.48 -20.29 -4.99
CA LEU A 375 -15.23 -19.64 -3.95
C LEU A 375 -16.33 -18.75 -4.54
N LYS A 376 -17.34 -18.45 -3.71
CA LYS A 376 -18.45 -17.59 -4.11
C LYS A 376 -17.96 -16.17 -4.35
N GLN A 377 -18.18 -15.65 -5.54
CA GLN A 377 -17.98 -14.25 -5.87
C GLN A 377 -18.96 -13.37 -5.09
N TRP A 378 -18.51 -12.17 -4.70
CA TRP A 378 -19.32 -11.24 -3.89
C TRP A 378 -20.07 -10.23 -4.76
N GLY A 379 -19.68 -10.06 -6.03
CA GLY A 379 -20.29 -9.13 -6.97
C GLY A 379 -19.96 -7.66 -6.68
N ILE A 380 -18.87 -7.39 -5.99
CA ILE A 380 -18.35 -6.03 -5.77
C ILE A 380 -17.58 -5.54 -6.99
N GLY A 381 -16.77 -6.43 -7.56
CA GLY A 381 -16.08 -6.26 -8.84
C GLY A 381 -16.60 -7.24 -9.89
N THR A 382 -15.84 -7.40 -10.95
CA THR A 382 -16.10 -8.35 -12.04
C THR A 382 -14.84 -9.15 -12.34
N SER A 383 -14.87 -10.46 -12.12
CA SER A 383 -13.76 -11.34 -12.44
C SER A 383 -13.34 -11.25 -13.91
N PHE A 384 -12.07 -11.38 -14.16
CA PHE A 384 -11.50 -11.52 -15.51
C PHE A 384 -10.83 -12.88 -15.74
N LEU A 385 -11.05 -13.85 -14.86
CA LEU A 385 -10.45 -15.19 -14.94
C LEU A 385 -10.76 -15.89 -16.25
N GLU A 386 -12.00 -15.78 -16.76
CA GLU A 386 -12.41 -16.41 -18.03
C GLU A 386 -11.54 -15.95 -19.20
N LYS A 387 -11.12 -14.68 -19.21
CA LYS A 387 -10.22 -14.14 -20.24
C LYS A 387 -8.81 -14.76 -20.17
N LEU A 388 -8.34 -15.09 -18.97
CA LEU A 388 -7.02 -15.66 -18.72
C LEU A 388 -6.95 -17.19 -18.95
N SER A 389 -8.10 -17.83 -19.06
CA SER A 389 -8.21 -19.29 -19.13
C SER A 389 -8.49 -19.81 -20.54
N LYS A 390 -8.54 -18.93 -21.52
CA LYS A 390 -8.71 -19.25 -22.94
C LYS A 390 -7.37 -19.48 -23.60
#